data_356cc8a18043da1c721850ed5242e98f
#
_entry.id   356cc8a18043da1c721850ed5242e98f
#
_cell.length_a   1.000
_cell.length_b   1.000
_cell.length_c   1.000
_cell.angle_alpha   90.00
_cell.angle_beta   90.00
_cell.angle_gamma   90.00
#
_symmetry.space_group_name_H-M   'P 1'
#
loop_
_entity.id
_entity.type
_entity.pdbx_description
1 polymer ?
#
loop_
_entity_poly.entity_id
_entity_poly.type
_entity_poly.pdbx_seq_one_letter_code
_entity_poly.pdbx_strand_id
1 'polypeptide(L)'
;MNTIDALLTRNSAPRLTTPIPTEDQLEIAYKCALRAPDHAWIRPWKFIQISGKGLDKLSKAFVNTAKKLDKNVDPEILKKYKDAPYRAPLIIVLVTDTKEHPKVPVIEQQLSTATA
;
A
#
# COMPACT_ATOMS: atom_id res chain seq x y z
N MET A 1 1.57 23.59 -8.62
CA MET A 1 1.18 23.36 -7.21
C MET A 1 2.47 23.33 -6.40
N ASN A 2 2.59 24.11 -5.37
CA ASN A 2 3.74 24.05 -4.46
C ASN A 2 3.49 23.01 -3.34
N THR A 3 4.52 22.68 -2.56
CA THR A 3 4.45 21.65 -1.52
C THR A 3 3.41 21.97 -0.44
N ILE A 4 3.29 23.23 -0.06
CA ILE A 4 2.33 23.66 0.98
C ILE A 4 0.91 23.46 0.47
N ASP A 5 0.61 23.88 -0.76
CA ASP A 5 -0.71 23.68 -1.36
C ASP A 5 -1.05 22.19 -1.47
N ALA A 6 -0.08 21.35 -1.85
CA ALA A 6 -0.28 19.91 -1.93
C ALA A 6 -0.66 19.32 -0.56
N LEU A 7 0.04 19.72 0.51
CA LEU A 7 -0.24 19.25 1.87
C LEU A 7 -1.60 19.73 2.40
N LEU A 8 -1.96 21.00 2.13
CA LEU A 8 -3.21 21.59 2.61
C LEU A 8 -4.44 21.09 1.84
N THR A 9 -4.29 20.73 0.57
CA THR A 9 -5.43 20.34 -0.29
C THR A 9 -5.56 18.83 -0.49
N ARG A 10 -4.57 18.06 -0.04
CA ARG A 10 -4.61 16.60 -0.13
C ARG A 10 -5.84 16.00 0.55
N ASN A 11 -6.52 15.11 -0.11
CA ASN A 11 -7.56 14.27 0.48
C ASN A 11 -7.37 12.79 0.08
N SER A 12 -8.09 11.90 0.75
CA SER A 12 -8.13 10.48 0.42
C SER A 12 -9.37 10.20 -0.42
N ALA A 13 -9.18 10.08 -1.73
CA ALA A 13 -10.29 9.76 -2.63
C ALA A 13 -10.71 8.29 -2.43
N PRO A 14 -12.02 7.99 -2.31
CA PRO A 14 -12.52 6.63 -2.11
C PRO A 14 -12.39 5.75 -3.36
N ARG A 15 -12.28 6.36 -4.53
CA ARG A 15 -12.09 5.71 -5.84
C ARG A 15 -11.14 6.53 -6.68
N LEU A 16 -10.26 5.83 -7.39
CA LEU A 16 -9.31 6.40 -8.34
C LEU A 16 -9.56 5.78 -9.70
N THR A 17 -9.23 6.53 -10.76
CA THR A 17 -9.42 6.12 -12.15
C THR A 17 -8.10 6.15 -12.92
N THR A 18 -8.11 5.57 -14.12
CA THR A 18 -7.02 5.74 -15.08
C THR A 18 -6.94 7.20 -15.56
N PRO A 19 -5.74 7.64 -16.02
CA PRO A 19 -4.49 6.87 -16.15
C PRO A 19 -3.82 6.62 -14.79
N ILE A 20 -3.06 5.52 -14.69
CA ILE A 20 -2.10 5.33 -13.59
C ILE A 20 -0.88 6.23 -13.81
N PRO A 21 -0.09 6.54 -12.77
CA PRO A 21 1.17 7.24 -12.93
C PRO A 21 2.09 6.51 -13.92
N THR A 22 2.87 7.27 -14.68
CA THR A 22 3.89 6.70 -15.56
C THR A 22 5.02 6.04 -14.75
N GLU A 23 5.84 5.21 -15.40
CA GLU A 23 7.01 4.61 -14.75
C GLU A 23 7.96 5.66 -14.17
N ASP A 24 8.23 6.74 -14.91
CA ASP A 24 9.07 7.85 -14.44
C ASP A 24 8.48 8.52 -13.18
N GLN A 25 7.16 8.72 -13.16
CA GLN A 25 6.48 9.30 -11.99
C GLN A 25 6.54 8.36 -10.78
N LEU A 26 6.38 7.06 -11.00
CA LEU A 26 6.51 6.05 -9.95
C LEU A 26 7.95 5.97 -9.43
N GLU A 27 8.93 6.05 -10.32
CA GLU A 27 10.35 6.07 -9.93
C GLU A 27 10.67 7.28 -9.05
N ILE A 28 10.16 8.46 -9.39
CA ILE A 28 10.31 9.66 -8.56
C ILE A 28 9.66 9.45 -7.19
N ALA A 29 8.42 8.92 -7.16
CA ALA A 29 7.72 8.63 -5.91
C ALA A 29 8.51 7.66 -5.02
N TYR A 30 9.04 6.57 -5.59
CA TYR A 30 9.88 5.63 -4.85
C TYR A 30 11.19 6.27 -4.36
N LYS A 31 11.85 7.10 -5.16
CA LYS A 31 13.03 7.85 -4.71
C LYS A 31 12.72 8.75 -3.53
N CYS A 32 11.55 9.40 -3.52
CA CYS A 32 11.08 10.18 -2.37
C CYS A 32 10.82 9.28 -1.15
N ALA A 33 10.13 8.16 -1.34
CA ALA A 33 9.84 7.19 -0.28
C ALA A 33 11.12 6.66 0.40
N LEU A 34 12.17 6.41 -0.39
CA LEU A 34 13.48 5.98 0.11
C LEU A 34 14.21 7.04 0.97
N ARG A 35 13.66 8.26 1.08
CA ARG A 35 14.16 9.32 1.96
C ARG A 35 13.44 9.37 3.31
N ALA A 36 12.52 8.44 3.56
CA ALA A 36 11.88 8.32 4.86
C ALA A 36 12.93 8.20 5.99
N PRO A 37 12.66 8.75 7.19
CA PRO A 37 13.54 8.59 8.34
C PRO A 37 13.80 7.11 8.62
N ASP A 38 15.05 6.71 8.68
CA ASP A 38 15.46 5.32 8.85
C ASP A 38 16.68 5.22 9.79
N HIS A 39 16.45 4.78 11.00
CA HIS A 39 17.48 4.61 12.00
C HIS A 39 18.41 3.45 11.62
N ALA A 40 19.71 3.72 11.66
CA ALA A 40 20.77 2.76 11.34
C ALA A 40 20.74 2.19 9.90
N TRP A 41 20.05 2.85 8.98
CA TRP A 41 19.96 2.44 7.57
C TRP A 41 19.47 1.00 7.37
N ILE A 42 18.51 0.59 8.19
CA ILE A 42 17.93 -0.76 8.14
C ILE A 42 17.14 -0.98 6.86
N ARG A 43 16.51 0.10 6.35
CA ARG A 43 15.66 0.09 5.15
C ARG A 43 14.61 -1.02 5.24
N PRO A 44 13.69 -0.92 6.21
CA PRO A 44 12.79 -2.02 6.56
C PRO A 44 11.57 -2.13 5.65
N TRP A 45 11.57 -1.47 4.51
CA TRP A 45 10.42 -1.39 3.61
C TRP A 45 10.62 -2.21 2.35
N LYS A 46 9.51 -2.77 1.88
CA LYS A 46 9.35 -3.29 0.52
C LYS A 46 8.09 -2.70 -0.09
N PHE A 47 8.14 -2.40 -1.38
CA PHE A 47 7.00 -1.89 -2.13
C PHE A 47 6.56 -2.97 -3.12
N ILE A 48 5.27 -3.35 -3.08
CA ILE A 48 4.68 -4.29 -4.03
C ILE A 48 3.66 -3.54 -4.85
N GLN A 49 3.92 -3.45 -6.15
CA GLN A 49 3.04 -2.79 -7.10
C GLN A 49 2.06 -3.81 -7.69
N ILE A 50 0.76 -3.52 -7.60
CA ILE A 50 -0.32 -4.38 -8.08
C ILE A 50 -1.20 -3.59 -9.04
N SER A 51 -1.30 -4.05 -10.30
CA SER A 51 -2.15 -3.47 -11.33
C SER A 51 -2.66 -4.54 -12.30
N GLY A 52 -3.60 -4.21 -13.16
CA GLY A 52 -4.13 -5.10 -14.19
C GLY A 52 -4.56 -6.45 -13.62
N LYS A 53 -4.04 -7.55 -14.17
CA LYS A 53 -4.34 -8.93 -13.69
C LYS A 53 -3.94 -9.18 -12.23
N GLY A 54 -3.07 -8.35 -11.66
CA GLY A 54 -2.71 -8.42 -10.25
C GLY A 54 -3.88 -8.08 -9.35
N LEU A 55 -4.74 -7.15 -9.75
CA LEU A 55 -5.96 -6.80 -9.02
C LEU A 55 -6.94 -8.00 -8.94
N ASP A 56 -7.02 -8.81 -10.00
CA ASP A 56 -7.86 -10.01 -10.01
C ASP A 56 -7.35 -11.04 -9.00
N LYS A 57 -6.02 -11.21 -8.92
CA LYS A 57 -5.40 -12.10 -7.93
C LYS A 57 -5.66 -11.62 -6.51
N LEU A 58 -5.55 -10.31 -6.27
CA LEU A 58 -5.80 -9.71 -4.96
C LEU A 58 -7.28 -9.87 -4.56
N SER A 59 -8.21 -9.63 -5.49
CA SER A 59 -9.65 -9.84 -5.29
C SER A 59 -9.96 -11.29 -4.89
N LYS A 60 -9.40 -12.27 -5.60
CA LYS A 60 -9.55 -13.69 -5.26
C LYS A 60 -8.97 -14.01 -3.88
N ALA A 61 -7.80 -13.44 -3.54
CA ALA A 61 -7.19 -13.65 -2.24
C ALA A 61 -8.07 -13.11 -1.10
N PHE A 62 -8.65 -11.92 -1.26
CA PHE A 62 -9.56 -11.34 -0.27
C PHE A 62 -10.79 -12.22 -0.04
N VAL A 63 -11.46 -12.64 -1.11
CA VAL A 63 -12.64 -13.52 -1.04
C VAL A 63 -12.30 -14.87 -0.39
N ASN A 64 -11.18 -15.48 -0.80
CA ASN A 64 -10.76 -16.76 -0.24
C ASN A 64 -10.44 -16.68 1.24
N THR A 65 -9.78 -15.59 1.66
CA THR A 65 -9.46 -15.35 3.08
C THR A 65 -10.73 -15.13 3.88
N ALA A 66 -11.66 -14.31 3.40
CA ALA A 66 -12.94 -14.09 4.08
C ALA A 66 -13.70 -15.40 4.31
N LYS A 67 -13.78 -16.27 3.29
CA LYS A 67 -14.43 -17.59 3.39
C LYS A 67 -13.70 -18.56 4.32
N LYS A 68 -12.37 -18.42 4.48
CA LYS A 68 -11.60 -19.24 5.44
C LYS A 68 -11.84 -18.81 6.87
N LEU A 69 -11.99 -17.51 7.10
CA LEU A 69 -12.22 -16.95 8.44
C LEU A 69 -13.67 -17.16 8.90
N ASP A 70 -14.62 -17.04 7.99
CA ASP A 70 -16.03 -17.29 8.26
C ASP A 70 -16.65 -18.04 7.07
N LYS A 71 -17.04 -19.30 7.32
CA LYS A 71 -17.69 -20.14 6.31
C LYS A 71 -19.08 -19.63 5.91
N ASN A 72 -19.72 -18.87 6.79
CA ASN A 72 -21.07 -18.33 6.63
C ASN A 72 -21.05 -16.83 6.32
N VAL A 73 -19.92 -16.30 5.84
CA VAL A 73 -19.78 -14.88 5.54
C VAL A 73 -20.89 -14.39 4.59
N ASP A 74 -21.47 -13.26 4.96
CA ASP A 74 -22.57 -12.64 4.21
C ASP A 74 -22.15 -12.37 2.74
N PRO A 75 -23.01 -12.73 1.75
CA PRO A 75 -22.75 -12.48 0.34
C PRO A 75 -22.43 -11.01 0.01
N GLU A 76 -23.05 -10.05 0.68
CA GLU A 76 -22.76 -8.63 0.47
C GLU A 76 -21.36 -8.25 0.97
N ILE A 77 -20.92 -8.84 2.08
CA ILE A 77 -19.57 -8.67 2.60
C ILE A 77 -18.56 -9.29 1.63
N LEU A 78 -18.82 -10.48 1.11
CA LEU A 78 -18.00 -11.10 0.07
C LEU A 78 -17.88 -10.23 -1.17
N LYS A 79 -18.99 -9.61 -1.60
CA LYS A 79 -18.98 -8.68 -2.72
C LYS A 79 -18.09 -7.47 -2.44
N LYS A 80 -18.18 -6.89 -1.25
CA LYS A 80 -17.29 -5.78 -0.84
C LYS A 80 -15.81 -6.17 -0.93
N TYR A 81 -15.43 -7.34 -0.45
CA TYR A 81 -14.05 -7.84 -0.54
C TYR A 81 -13.63 -8.09 -1.99
N LYS A 82 -14.52 -8.66 -2.80
CA LYS A 82 -14.27 -8.89 -4.22
C LYS A 82 -14.00 -7.57 -4.96
N ASP A 83 -14.79 -6.54 -4.67
CA ASP A 83 -14.75 -5.26 -5.38
C ASP A 83 -13.67 -4.29 -4.82
N ALA A 84 -13.18 -4.52 -3.61
CA ALA A 84 -12.26 -3.63 -2.92
C ALA A 84 -10.98 -3.30 -3.72
N PRO A 85 -10.29 -4.26 -4.38
CA PRO A 85 -9.09 -3.96 -5.16
C PRO A 85 -9.33 -3.05 -6.38
N TYR A 86 -10.54 -3.06 -6.93
CA TYR A 86 -10.88 -2.27 -8.12
C TYR A 86 -11.25 -0.81 -7.82
N ARG A 87 -11.08 -0.37 -6.58
CA ARG A 87 -11.25 1.04 -6.19
C ARG A 87 -10.12 1.93 -6.71
N ALA A 88 -9.02 1.34 -7.13
CA ALA A 88 -7.90 2.02 -7.77
C ALA A 88 -7.29 1.14 -8.87
N PRO A 89 -6.85 1.72 -10.00
CA PRO A 89 -6.23 0.96 -11.09
C PRO A 89 -4.80 0.50 -10.76
N LEU A 90 -4.19 1.09 -9.73
CA LEU A 90 -2.88 0.74 -9.19
C LEU A 90 -2.95 0.76 -7.67
N ILE A 91 -2.41 -0.27 -7.04
CA ILE A 91 -2.23 -0.38 -5.59
C ILE A 91 -0.74 -0.57 -5.31
N ILE A 92 -0.21 0.20 -4.37
CA ILE A 92 1.14 0.02 -3.85
C ILE A 92 1.00 -0.47 -2.41
N VAL A 93 1.47 -1.69 -2.15
CA VAL A 93 1.49 -2.27 -0.80
C VAL A 93 2.84 -1.99 -0.17
N LEU A 94 2.81 -1.34 0.98
CA LEU A 94 4.00 -1.13 1.80
C LEU A 94 4.11 -2.29 2.79
N VAL A 95 5.23 -2.99 2.74
CA VAL A 95 5.52 -4.11 3.63
C VAL A 95 6.69 -3.74 4.53
N THR A 96 6.49 -3.85 5.83
CA THR A 96 7.60 -3.74 6.80
C THR A 96 8.31 -5.08 6.90
N ASP A 97 9.55 -5.12 6.44
CA ASP A 97 10.45 -6.27 6.56
C ASP A 97 11.37 -6.05 7.77
N THR A 98 10.87 -6.38 8.94
CA THR A 98 11.58 -6.13 10.20
C THR A 98 12.83 -6.99 10.34
N LYS A 99 13.89 -6.42 10.92
CA LYS A 99 15.16 -7.09 11.19
C LYS A 99 15.49 -6.97 12.67
N GLU A 100 16.09 -8.00 13.22
CA GLU A 100 16.65 -7.88 14.56
C GLU A 100 17.79 -6.87 14.57
N HIS A 101 17.72 -5.92 15.49
CA HIS A 101 18.75 -4.90 15.65
C HIS A 101 18.82 -4.43 17.10
N PRO A 102 20.02 -4.36 17.72
CA PRO A 102 20.15 -4.09 19.16
C PRO A 102 19.71 -2.69 19.58
N LYS A 103 19.67 -1.73 18.65
CA LYS A 103 19.36 -0.32 18.93
C LYS A 103 18.08 0.17 18.26
N VAL A 104 17.48 -0.60 17.34
CA VAL A 104 16.31 -0.17 16.56
C VAL A 104 15.17 -1.13 16.78
N PRO A 105 14.23 -0.79 17.65
CA PRO A 105 13.08 -1.64 17.92
C PRO A 105 12.15 -1.73 16.70
N VAL A 106 11.32 -2.78 16.68
CA VAL A 106 10.38 -3.07 15.58
C VAL A 106 9.46 -1.88 15.31
N ILE A 107 9.01 -1.16 16.33
CA ILE A 107 8.12 -0.01 16.15
C ILE A 107 8.77 1.12 15.34
N GLU A 108 10.06 1.40 15.52
CA GLU A 108 10.75 2.39 14.71
C GLU A 108 10.82 1.98 13.24
N GLN A 109 11.04 0.68 12.98
CA GLN A 109 11.05 0.13 11.63
C GLN A 109 9.67 0.22 10.95
N GLN A 110 8.60 -0.02 11.72
CA GLN A 110 7.23 0.15 11.24
C GLN A 110 6.91 1.62 10.93
N LEU A 111 7.32 2.55 11.79
CA LEU A 111 7.16 3.98 11.56
C LEU A 111 7.95 4.46 10.33
N SER A 112 9.18 3.98 10.13
CA SER A 112 9.96 4.24 8.92
C SER A 112 9.20 3.81 7.66
N THR A 113 8.66 2.60 7.66
CA THR A 113 7.85 2.10 6.54
C THR A 113 6.57 2.92 6.35
N ALA A 114 5.90 3.33 7.43
CA ALA A 114 4.67 4.11 7.36
C ALA A 114 4.89 5.53 6.81
N THR A 115 6.10 6.07 6.95
CA THR A 115 6.47 7.40 6.43
C THR A 115 7.04 7.36 5.02
N ALA A 116 7.40 6.19 4.54
CA ALA A 116 7.86 5.99 3.17
C ALA A 116 6.69 6.00 2.17
#